data_f66cb4b17f512f2a267f542d1f0475d3
#
_entry.id   f66cb4b17f512f2a267f542d1f0475d3
#
_cell.length_a   1.000
_cell.length_b   1.000
_cell.length_c   1.000
_cell.angle_alpha   90.00
_cell.angle_beta   90.00
_cell.angle_gamma   90.00
#
_symmetry.space_group_name_H-M   'P 1'
#
loop_
_entity.id
_entity.type
_entity.pdbx_description
1 polymer ?
#
loop_
_entity_poly.entity_id
_entity_poly.type
_entity_poly.pdbx_seq_one_letter_code
_entity_poly.pdbx_strand_id
1 'polypeptide(L)'
;IITFGSPCQDLSIAGKRDGLDGKRSSLFYEAIRILKEMRCATDGKKPRYIVWENVPGAFSSNKGEDFRCVLEGICHIKDETLSVPKIDKWKQAGTIVGDHFSLAWRVLDAQYWGVPQRRKRIFLVADFAGGGAGEILFKSEGLSGYSKKSIRSWQGTARDFADSIGATGTICLNDQGGERM
;
A
#
# COMPACT_ATOMS: atom_id res chain seq x y z
N ILE A 1 -4.87 7.84 13.36
CA ILE A 1 -5.07 7.25 12.03
C ILE A 1 -5.64 8.32 11.13
N ILE A 2 -5.13 8.39 9.89
CA ILE A 2 -5.73 9.19 8.82
C ILE A 2 -6.08 8.27 7.66
N THR A 3 -7.26 8.46 7.10
CA THR A 3 -7.73 7.71 5.95
C THR A 3 -7.98 8.67 4.79
N PHE A 4 -7.57 8.29 3.59
CA PHE A 4 -7.81 9.10 2.39
C PHE A 4 -7.87 8.22 1.14
N GLY A 5 -8.56 8.73 0.12
CA GLY A 5 -8.58 8.18 -1.23
C GLY A 5 -8.23 9.28 -2.22
N SER A 6 -7.50 8.96 -3.25
CA SER A 6 -7.24 9.88 -4.36
C SER A 6 -7.99 9.39 -5.61
N PRO A 7 -8.52 10.28 -6.46
CA PRO A 7 -9.06 9.88 -7.74
C PRO A 7 -8.02 9.10 -8.56
N CYS A 8 -8.43 8.02 -9.24
CA CYS A 8 -7.49 7.20 -10.02
C CYS A 8 -6.85 7.98 -11.18
N GLN A 9 -7.48 9.04 -11.65
CA GLN A 9 -6.97 9.89 -12.72
C GLN A 9 -5.87 10.82 -12.26
N ASP A 10 -5.71 11.01 -10.95
CA ASP A 10 -4.76 11.94 -10.34
C ASP A 10 -3.40 11.30 -10.03
N LEU A 11 -3.24 10.01 -10.28
CA LEU A 11 -1.98 9.29 -10.04
C LEU A 11 -0.99 9.39 -11.22
N SER A 12 -1.44 9.87 -12.37
CA SER A 12 -0.66 9.93 -13.60
C SER A 12 0.29 11.13 -13.61
N ILE A 13 1.47 10.97 -13.03
CA ILE A 13 2.54 12.00 -13.06
C ILE A 13 3.41 11.89 -14.31
N ALA A 14 3.32 10.82 -15.06
CA ALA A 14 4.21 10.55 -16.17
C ALA A 14 3.81 11.26 -17.49
N GLY A 15 2.87 12.19 -17.45
CA GLY A 15 2.50 13.03 -18.58
C GLY A 15 2.94 14.46 -18.39
N LYS A 16 4.19 14.77 -18.76
CA LYS A 16 4.81 16.11 -18.84
C LYS A 16 5.34 16.69 -17.53
N ARG A 17 6.66 16.78 -17.47
CA ARG A 17 7.44 17.74 -16.69
C ARG A 17 7.19 19.20 -17.16
N ASP A 18 5.98 19.56 -17.45
CA ASP A 18 5.56 20.94 -17.67
C ASP A 18 5.08 21.48 -16.33
N GLY A 19 5.85 22.39 -15.77
CA GLY A 19 5.77 22.96 -14.43
C GLY A 19 4.36 23.15 -13.85
N LEU A 20 4.29 23.07 -12.53
CA LEU A 20 3.30 23.61 -11.56
C LEU A 20 1.81 23.76 -11.94
N ASP A 21 1.39 23.49 -13.18
CA ASP A 21 0.01 23.66 -13.70
C ASP A 21 -0.77 22.36 -13.90
N GLY A 22 -0.24 21.19 -13.54
CA GLY A 22 -0.97 19.93 -13.57
C GLY A 22 -1.99 19.84 -12.44
N LYS A 23 -3.11 20.51 -12.57
CA LYS A 23 -4.19 20.64 -11.56
C LYS A 23 -4.84 19.33 -11.08
N ARG A 24 -4.44 18.14 -11.55
CA ARG A 24 -5.07 16.85 -11.22
C ARG A 24 -4.20 15.87 -10.46
N SER A 25 -2.87 15.95 -10.54
CA SER A 25 -1.96 15.16 -9.71
C SER A 25 -1.86 15.68 -8.26
N SER A 26 -2.54 16.78 -7.96
CA SER A 26 -2.33 17.54 -6.74
C SER A 26 -2.90 16.89 -5.48
N LEU A 27 -4.03 16.18 -5.56
CA LEU A 27 -4.74 15.73 -4.35
C LEU A 27 -3.99 14.63 -3.59
N PHE A 28 -3.36 13.69 -4.26
CA PHE A 28 -2.53 12.69 -3.59
C PHE A 28 -1.31 13.37 -2.93
N TYR A 29 -0.60 14.23 -3.67
CA TYR A 29 0.57 14.94 -3.13
C TYR A 29 0.20 15.94 -2.06
N GLU A 30 -0.99 16.54 -2.17
CA GLU A 30 -1.51 17.40 -1.12
C GLU A 30 -1.76 16.61 0.18
N ALA A 31 -2.30 15.40 0.09
CA ALA A 31 -2.40 14.52 1.26
C ALA A 31 -1.03 14.17 1.84
N ILE A 32 -0.03 13.85 0.99
CA ILE A 32 1.36 13.61 1.43
C ILE A 32 1.94 14.85 2.11
N ARG A 33 1.72 16.03 1.55
CA ARG A 33 2.17 17.31 2.14
C ARG A 33 1.59 17.50 3.54
N ILE A 34 0.26 17.35 3.67
CA ILE A 34 -0.43 17.49 4.95
C ILE A 34 0.12 16.47 5.98
N LEU A 35 0.33 15.23 5.55
CA LEU A 35 0.89 14.19 6.42
C LEU A 35 2.30 14.53 6.89
N LYS A 36 3.17 15.05 6.00
CA LYS A 36 4.52 15.50 6.36
C LYS A 36 4.46 16.65 7.36
N GLU A 37 3.61 17.66 7.15
CA GLU A 37 3.44 18.79 8.05
C GLU A 37 2.92 18.35 9.43
N MET A 38 1.92 17.48 9.49
CA MET A 38 1.41 16.95 10.76
C MET A 38 2.48 16.17 11.53
N ARG A 39 3.30 15.41 10.84
CA ARG A 39 4.39 14.67 11.46
C ARG A 39 5.51 15.61 11.92
N CYS A 40 5.84 16.62 11.14
CA CYS A 40 6.78 17.65 11.54
C CYS A 40 6.30 18.37 12.82
N ALA A 41 5.06 18.80 12.86
CA ALA A 41 4.45 19.47 14.02
C ALA A 41 4.35 18.59 15.28
N THR A 42 4.55 17.28 15.16
CA THR A 42 4.43 16.32 16.29
C THR A 42 5.71 15.53 16.53
N ASP A 43 6.87 16.01 16.10
CA ASP A 43 8.17 15.32 16.21
C ASP A 43 8.12 13.89 15.67
N GLY A 44 7.45 13.70 14.54
CA GLY A 44 7.29 12.40 13.90
C GLY A 44 6.31 11.43 14.58
N LYS A 45 5.60 11.86 15.63
CA LYS A 45 4.74 10.96 16.43
C LYS A 45 3.37 10.71 15.82
N LYS A 46 2.79 11.72 15.13
CA LYS A 46 1.42 11.65 14.59
C LYS A 46 1.34 12.19 13.16
N PRO A 47 0.53 11.57 12.30
CA PRO A 47 -0.17 10.30 12.51
C PRO A 47 0.81 9.12 12.58
N ARG A 48 0.48 8.08 13.37
CA ARG A 48 1.22 6.81 13.34
C ARG A 48 0.80 5.97 12.14
N TYR A 49 -0.51 5.89 11.88
CA TYR A 49 -1.07 5.08 10.80
C TYR A 49 -1.76 5.93 9.77
N ILE A 50 -1.61 5.52 8.51
CA ILE A 50 -2.46 5.99 7.41
C ILE A 50 -3.11 4.79 6.72
N VAL A 51 -4.27 5.04 6.13
CA VAL A 51 -4.95 4.09 5.24
C VAL A 51 -5.29 4.83 3.95
N TRP A 52 -4.77 4.33 2.85
CA TRP A 52 -5.12 4.82 1.52
C TRP A 52 -6.00 3.79 0.79
N GLU A 53 -7.05 4.25 0.12
CA GLU A 53 -7.96 3.41 -0.65
C GLU A 53 -7.96 3.83 -2.11
N ASN A 54 -7.98 2.85 -3.03
CA ASN A 54 -8.16 3.11 -4.45
C ASN A 54 -8.71 1.89 -5.21
N VAL A 55 -8.98 2.08 -6.50
CA VAL A 55 -9.41 1.00 -7.39
C VAL A 55 -8.21 0.17 -7.87
N PRO A 56 -8.39 -1.14 -8.18
CA PRO A 56 -7.31 -2.00 -8.67
C PRO A 56 -6.68 -1.53 -9.99
N GLY A 57 -7.37 -0.68 -10.75
CA GLY A 57 -6.83 -0.05 -11.95
C GLY A 57 -5.53 0.74 -11.71
N ALA A 58 -5.28 1.21 -10.49
CA ALA A 58 -4.04 1.89 -10.13
C ALA A 58 -2.80 1.02 -10.36
N PHE A 59 -2.91 -0.32 -10.27
CA PHE A 59 -1.79 -1.23 -10.52
C PHE A 59 -1.33 -1.27 -11.98
N SER A 60 -2.21 -0.96 -12.93
CA SER A 60 -1.90 -0.97 -14.36
C SER A 60 -1.80 0.43 -14.97
N SER A 61 -2.22 1.43 -14.25
CA SER A 61 -2.14 2.81 -14.69
C SER A 61 -0.69 3.18 -14.99
N ASN A 62 -0.47 3.80 -16.17
CA ASN A 62 0.85 4.18 -16.65
C ASN A 62 1.90 3.04 -16.53
N LYS A 63 1.52 1.82 -16.97
CA LYS A 63 2.37 0.61 -16.89
C LYS A 63 2.87 0.30 -15.46
N GLY A 64 2.04 0.60 -14.45
CA GLY A 64 2.35 0.36 -13.04
C GLY A 64 3.15 1.47 -12.35
N GLU A 65 3.55 2.50 -13.10
CA GLU A 65 4.35 3.60 -12.56
C GLU A 65 3.58 4.45 -11.54
N ASP A 66 2.28 4.64 -11.76
CA ASP A 66 1.45 5.43 -10.85
C ASP A 66 1.37 4.81 -9.46
N PHE A 67 1.22 3.48 -9.37
CA PHE A 67 1.23 2.80 -8.07
C PHE A 67 2.62 2.81 -7.42
N ARG A 68 3.69 2.72 -8.21
CA ARG A 68 5.06 2.90 -7.73
C ARG A 68 5.22 4.27 -7.06
N CYS A 69 4.76 5.33 -7.71
CA CYS A 69 4.81 6.69 -7.16
C CYS A 69 3.99 6.84 -5.87
N VAL A 70 2.85 6.14 -5.74
CA VAL A 70 2.09 6.10 -4.49
C VAL A 70 2.91 5.48 -3.38
N LEU A 71 3.53 4.32 -3.63
CA LEU A 71 4.38 3.66 -2.64
C LEU A 71 5.57 4.54 -2.23
N GLU A 72 6.29 5.09 -3.20
CA GLU A 72 7.41 6.01 -2.95
C GLU A 72 6.97 7.25 -2.16
N GLY A 73 5.89 7.91 -2.59
CA GLY A 73 5.40 9.10 -1.92
C GLY A 73 5.06 8.87 -0.46
N ILE A 74 4.49 7.70 -0.12
CA ILE A 74 4.21 7.33 1.27
C ILE A 74 5.49 6.97 2.02
N CYS A 75 6.41 6.21 1.42
CA CYS A 75 7.70 5.89 2.03
C CYS A 75 8.49 7.17 2.35
N HIS A 76 8.49 8.14 1.44
CA HIS A 76 9.20 9.43 1.58
C HIS A 76 8.65 10.34 2.70
N ILE A 77 7.53 9.99 3.33
CA ILE A 77 7.10 10.63 4.59
C ILE A 77 8.08 10.30 5.73
N LYS A 78 8.73 9.14 5.67
CA LYS A 78 9.64 8.65 6.71
C LYS A 78 11.10 8.61 6.27
N ASP A 79 11.34 8.19 5.04
CA ASP A 79 12.68 8.02 4.47
C ASP A 79 12.67 8.45 3.00
N GLU A 80 13.24 9.63 2.74
CA GLU A 80 13.31 10.21 1.39
C GLU A 80 14.33 9.52 0.49
N THR A 81 15.19 8.68 1.06
CA THR A 81 16.23 7.95 0.30
C THR A 81 15.71 6.64 -0.29
N LEU A 82 14.54 6.16 0.18
CA LEU A 82 13.99 4.89 -0.24
C LEU A 82 13.45 4.99 -1.67
N SER A 83 13.94 4.12 -2.55
CA SER A 83 13.45 3.99 -3.92
C SER A 83 12.70 2.68 -4.09
N VAL A 84 11.50 2.77 -4.64
CA VAL A 84 10.69 1.60 -4.98
C VAL A 84 11.06 1.12 -6.38
N PRO A 85 11.55 -0.12 -6.57
CA PRO A 85 11.94 -0.60 -7.88
C PRO A 85 10.76 -0.66 -8.84
N LYS A 86 11.07 -0.42 -10.12
CA LYS A 86 10.09 -0.60 -11.18
C LYS A 86 9.85 -2.09 -11.39
N ILE A 87 8.58 -2.50 -11.39
CA ILE A 87 8.16 -3.86 -11.66
C ILE A 87 7.12 -3.87 -12.77
N ASP A 88 7.15 -4.91 -13.61
CA ASP A 88 6.26 -5.00 -14.78
C ASP A 88 4.79 -5.21 -14.37
N LYS A 89 4.56 -5.89 -13.25
CA LYS A 89 3.21 -6.21 -12.79
C LYS A 89 3.12 -6.23 -11.27
N TRP A 90 2.32 -5.33 -10.73
CA TRP A 90 2.00 -5.29 -9.31
C TRP A 90 1.15 -6.49 -8.89
N LYS A 91 1.50 -7.09 -7.77
CA LYS A 91 0.70 -8.15 -7.15
C LYS A 91 -0.43 -7.55 -6.31
N GLN A 92 -1.51 -8.33 -6.12
CA GLN A 92 -2.69 -7.88 -5.38
C GLN A 92 -2.44 -7.65 -3.90
N ALA A 93 -1.30 -8.08 -3.40
CA ALA A 93 -0.85 -7.85 -2.02
C ALA A 93 0.66 -7.79 -1.96
N GLY A 94 1.19 -7.01 -1.01
CA GLY A 94 2.62 -6.91 -0.75
C GLY A 94 2.91 -6.06 0.46
N THR A 95 4.19 -6.02 0.86
CA THR A 95 4.69 -5.24 1.97
C THR A 95 6.02 -4.59 1.62
N ILE A 96 6.27 -3.43 2.21
CA ILE A 96 7.58 -2.79 2.28
C ILE A 96 7.89 -2.63 3.76
N VAL A 97 9.07 -3.04 4.18
CA VAL A 97 9.55 -2.88 5.56
C VAL A 97 10.83 -2.08 5.52
N GLY A 98 10.84 -0.97 6.20
CA GLY A 98 12.01 -0.10 6.38
C GLY A 98 12.36 0.03 7.85
N ASP A 99 13.39 0.85 8.16
CA ASP A 99 13.78 1.14 9.52
C ASP A 99 12.67 1.90 10.25
N HIS A 100 12.09 1.27 11.27
CA HIS A 100 11.03 1.84 12.09
C HIS A 100 9.78 2.30 11.33
N PHE A 101 9.51 1.72 10.15
CA PHE A 101 8.23 1.88 9.47
C PHE A 101 7.92 0.66 8.60
N SER A 102 6.64 0.49 8.28
CA SER A 102 6.19 -0.52 7.33
C SER A 102 4.99 -0.04 6.54
N LEU A 103 4.83 -0.61 5.36
CA LEU A 103 3.73 -0.36 4.46
C LEU A 103 3.25 -1.71 3.93
N ALA A 104 1.95 -1.89 3.87
CA ALA A 104 1.35 -3.09 3.31
C ALA A 104 0.16 -2.72 2.44
N TRP A 105 -0.06 -3.45 1.34
CA TRP A 105 -1.26 -3.27 0.52
C TRP A 105 -1.91 -4.60 0.20
N ARG A 106 -3.23 -4.56 0.00
CA ARG A 106 -4.04 -5.71 -0.37
C ARG A 106 -5.28 -5.28 -1.14
N VAL A 107 -5.67 -6.07 -2.14
CA VAL A 107 -6.99 -5.94 -2.76
C VAL A 107 -8.01 -6.69 -1.91
N LEU A 108 -9.03 -5.98 -1.48
CA LEU A 108 -10.18 -6.54 -0.77
C LEU A 108 -11.42 -6.40 -1.64
N ASP A 109 -12.32 -7.39 -1.56
CA ASP A 109 -13.60 -7.37 -2.26
C ASP A 109 -14.73 -7.38 -1.24
N ALA A 110 -15.61 -6.38 -1.31
CA ALA A 110 -16.68 -6.16 -0.34
C ALA A 110 -17.61 -7.37 -0.20
N GLN A 111 -17.78 -8.19 -1.26
CA GLN A 111 -18.64 -9.38 -1.21
C GLN A 111 -18.23 -10.38 -0.12
N TYR A 112 -16.96 -10.42 0.27
CA TYR A 112 -16.47 -11.33 1.32
C TYR A 112 -16.58 -10.73 2.73
N TRP A 113 -17.13 -9.51 2.84
CA TRP A 113 -17.25 -8.77 4.10
C TRP A 113 -18.72 -8.47 4.47
N GLY A 114 -19.64 -9.33 4.00
CA GLY A 114 -21.07 -9.21 4.32
C GLY A 114 -21.84 -8.20 3.47
N VAL A 115 -21.21 -7.63 2.45
CA VAL A 115 -21.88 -6.71 1.51
C VAL A 115 -22.16 -7.46 0.20
N PRO A 116 -23.42 -7.57 -0.27
CA PRO A 116 -23.76 -8.29 -1.50
C PRO A 116 -23.39 -7.49 -2.76
N GLN A 117 -22.13 -7.02 -2.83
CA GLN A 117 -21.63 -6.22 -3.93
C GLN A 117 -20.20 -6.64 -4.27
N ARG A 118 -19.94 -6.94 -5.53
CA ARG A 118 -18.59 -7.11 -6.06
C ARG A 118 -17.92 -5.75 -6.17
N ARG A 119 -17.15 -5.37 -5.15
CA ARG A 119 -16.44 -4.09 -5.09
C ARG A 119 -15.00 -4.36 -4.64
N LYS A 120 -14.11 -4.51 -5.61
CA LYS A 120 -12.67 -4.66 -5.35
C LYS A 120 -12.03 -3.29 -5.13
N ARG A 121 -11.24 -3.19 -4.06
CA ARG A 121 -10.46 -1.99 -3.73
C ARG A 121 -9.09 -2.37 -3.23
N ILE A 122 -8.11 -1.55 -3.56
CA ILE A 122 -6.79 -1.58 -2.93
C ILE A 122 -6.94 -0.88 -1.59
N PHE A 123 -6.51 -1.53 -0.53
CA PHE A 123 -6.24 -0.87 0.74
C PHE A 123 -4.74 -0.93 0.98
N LEU A 124 -4.18 0.20 1.35
CA LEU A 124 -2.79 0.34 1.74
C LEU A 124 -2.76 0.91 3.15
N VAL A 125 -2.01 0.25 4.03
CA VAL A 125 -1.78 0.70 5.41
C VAL A 125 -0.30 1.01 5.55
N ALA A 126 0.04 2.15 6.15
CA ALA A 126 1.40 2.41 6.60
C ALA A 126 1.42 2.62 8.11
N ASP A 127 2.44 2.04 8.78
CA ASP A 127 2.80 2.26 10.18
C ASP A 127 4.13 3.00 10.22
N PHE A 128 4.11 4.26 10.64
CA PHE A 128 5.30 5.11 10.70
C PHE A 128 6.11 4.97 12.02
N ALA A 129 5.77 3.99 12.84
CA ALA A 129 6.44 3.75 14.12
C ALA A 129 6.90 2.29 14.31
N GLY A 130 6.72 1.43 13.31
CA GLY A 130 7.12 0.03 13.42
C GLY A 130 6.72 -0.85 12.25
N GLY A 131 6.79 -2.18 12.43
CA GLY A 131 6.52 -3.21 11.43
C GLY A 131 5.05 -3.66 11.33
N GLY A 132 4.10 -2.96 11.96
CA GLY A 132 2.74 -3.45 12.17
C GLY A 132 1.79 -3.39 10.96
N ALA A 133 2.16 -2.74 9.85
CA ALA A 133 1.24 -2.56 8.71
C ALA A 133 0.74 -3.90 8.14
N GLY A 134 1.64 -4.88 7.98
CA GLY A 134 1.28 -6.21 7.49
C GLY A 134 0.35 -6.95 8.47
N GLU A 135 0.63 -6.87 9.76
CA GLU A 135 -0.23 -7.48 10.78
C GLU A 135 -1.65 -6.90 10.76
N ILE A 136 -1.78 -5.58 10.59
CA ILE A 136 -3.08 -4.91 10.55
C ILE A 136 -3.86 -5.35 9.31
N LEU A 137 -3.21 -5.31 8.13
CA LEU A 137 -3.92 -5.52 6.87
C LEU A 137 -4.19 -7.00 6.57
N PHE A 138 -3.35 -7.90 7.08
CA PHE A 138 -3.43 -9.33 6.79
C PHE A 138 -4.07 -10.16 7.92
N LYS A 139 -4.32 -9.57 9.08
CA LYS A 139 -5.12 -10.22 10.12
C LYS A 139 -6.57 -10.36 9.64
N SER A 140 -7.03 -11.59 9.57
CA SER A 140 -8.42 -11.93 9.29
C SER A 140 -9.11 -12.48 10.54
N GLU A 141 -8.97 -11.81 11.66
CA GLU A 141 -9.75 -12.13 12.86
C GLU A 141 -11.04 -11.32 12.80
N GLY A 142 -12.17 -11.98 12.56
CA GLY A 142 -13.46 -11.36 12.81
C GLY A 142 -14.61 -11.65 11.87
N LEU A 143 -14.45 -12.35 10.76
CA LEU A 143 -15.60 -12.78 9.93
C LEU A 143 -15.58 -14.29 9.75
N SER A 144 -16.57 -14.94 10.35
CA SER A 144 -16.86 -16.35 10.16
C SER A 144 -17.12 -16.65 8.67
N GLY A 145 -16.13 -17.23 8.00
CA GLY A 145 -16.21 -17.55 6.57
C GLY A 145 -14.87 -17.77 5.89
N TYR A 146 -13.79 -17.29 6.44
CA TYR A 146 -12.45 -17.60 5.94
C TYR A 146 -11.93 -18.89 6.57
N SER A 147 -11.62 -19.90 5.74
CA SER A 147 -11.05 -21.14 6.25
C SER A 147 -9.64 -20.89 6.82
N LYS A 148 -9.38 -21.44 8.02
CA LYS A 148 -8.05 -21.39 8.67
C LYS A 148 -6.90 -21.93 7.78
N LYS A 149 -7.21 -22.67 6.72
CA LYS A 149 -6.25 -23.19 5.74
C LYS A 149 -5.58 -22.10 4.88
N SER A 150 -6.32 -21.06 4.47
CA SER A 150 -5.77 -20.00 3.63
C SER A 150 -4.78 -19.09 4.40
N ILE A 151 -4.98 -18.93 5.71
CA ILE A 151 -4.13 -18.11 6.58
C ILE A 151 -2.77 -18.79 6.81
N ARG A 152 -2.72 -20.09 6.99
CA ARG A 152 -1.46 -20.84 7.20
C ARG A 152 -0.58 -20.87 5.96
N SER A 153 -1.16 -21.02 4.78
CA SER A 153 -0.42 -20.95 3.51
C SER A 153 0.23 -19.57 3.32
N TRP A 154 -0.42 -18.51 3.78
CA TRP A 154 0.04 -17.13 3.66
C TRP A 154 1.22 -16.79 4.58
N GLN A 155 1.20 -17.28 5.82
CA GLN A 155 2.26 -17.06 6.80
C GLN A 155 3.55 -17.81 6.46
N GLY A 156 3.45 -18.97 5.79
CA GLY A 156 4.60 -19.71 5.28
C GLY A 156 5.34 -18.94 4.18
N THR A 157 4.62 -18.47 3.18
CA THR A 157 5.20 -17.77 2.02
C THR A 157 5.86 -16.43 2.39
N ALA A 158 5.33 -15.72 3.39
CA ALA A 158 5.93 -14.47 3.86
C ALA A 158 7.25 -14.68 4.64
N ARG A 159 7.39 -15.82 5.34
CA ARG A 159 8.63 -16.17 6.06
C ARG A 159 9.72 -16.64 5.12
N ASP A 160 9.39 -17.48 4.15
CA ASP A 160 10.35 -18.03 3.18
C ASP A 160 10.98 -16.95 2.28
N PHE A 161 10.27 -15.81 2.11
CA PHE A 161 10.77 -14.68 1.32
C PHE A 161 11.62 -13.71 2.16
N ALA A 162 11.35 -13.55 3.43
CA ALA A 162 12.12 -12.70 4.33
C ALA A 162 13.56 -13.24 4.54
N ASP A 163 13.72 -14.56 4.49
CA ASP A 163 15.02 -15.23 4.65
C ASP A 163 15.89 -15.19 3.39
N SER A 164 15.33 -14.86 2.22
CA SER A 164 16.04 -14.87 0.93
C SER A 164 16.67 -13.54 0.51
N ILE A 165 16.42 -12.45 1.23
CA ILE A 165 16.93 -11.11 0.87
C ILE A 165 17.59 -10.47 2.09
N GLY A 166 18.92 -10.46 2.09
CA GLY A 166 19.74 -9.82 3.11
C GLY A 166 19.47 -8.32 3.23
N ALA A 167 19.39 -7.88 4.47
CA ALA A 167 19.28 -6.53 5.02
C ALA A 167 19.39 -5.35 4.04
N THR A 168 18.34 -4.65 3.86
CA THR A 168 18.03 -3.24 3.66
C THR A 168 16.78 -3.11 2.80
N GLY A 169 15.62 -2.92 3.42
CA GLY A 169 14.36 -2.62 2.71
C GLY A 169 13.77 -3.77 1.88
N THR A 170 13.10 -4.71 2.51
CA THR A 170 12.50 -5.86 1.82
C THR A 170 11.13 -5.52 1.24
N ILE A 171 10.97 -5.65 -0.08
CA ILE A 171 9.66 -5.63 -0.74
C ILE A 171 9.18 -7.08 -0.89
N CYS A 172 8.13 -7.45 -0.18
CA CYS A 172 7.51 -8.77 -0.30
C CYS A 172 6.25 -8.70 -1.17
N LEU A 173 6.25 -9.39 -2.29
CA LEU A 173 5.11 -9.48 -3.20
C LEU A 173 4.46 -10.86 -3.07
N ASN A 174 3.22 -10.90 -2.59
CA ASN A 174 2.48 -12.14 -2.41
C ASN A 174 1.54 -12.42 -3.59
N ASP A 175 1.68 -13.58 -4.21
CA ASP A 175 0.82 -14.05 -5.28
C ASP A 175 -0.36 -14.83 -4.69
N GLN A 176 -1.55 -14.30 -4.82
CA GLN A 176 -2.77 -15.10 -4.67
C GLN A 176 -3.24 -15.46 -6.08
N GLY A 177 -2.74 -16.57 -6.58
CA GLY A 177 -3.38 -17.28 -7.66
C GLY A 177 -4.79 -17.66 -7.21
N GLY A 178 -5.79 -16.99 -7.73
CA GLY A 178 -7.18 -17.38 -7.48
C GLY A 178 -7.47 -18.67 -8.23
N GLU A 179 -7.47 -19.80 -7.54
CA GLU A 179 -8.18 -20.96 -8.02
C GLU A 179 -9.69 -20.69 -7.91
N ARG A 180 -10.33 -20.77 -9.05
CA ARG A 180 -11.79 -20.77 -9.16
C ARG A 180 -12.32 -22.12 -8.65
N MET A 181 -13.24 -22.08 -7.76
CA MET A 181 -14.40 -22.97 -7.71
C MET A 181 -15.64 -22.09 -7.58
#